data_c42c04b56421087781f23a9804ff5ac3
#
_entry.id   c42c04b56421087781f23a9804ff5ac3
#
_cell.length_a   1.000
_cell.length_b   1.000
_cell.length_c   1.000
_cell.angle_alpha   90.00
_cell.angle_beta   90.00
_cell.angle_gamma   90.00
#
_symmetry.space_group_name_H-M   'P 1'
#
loop_
_entity.id
_entity.type
_entity.pdbx_description
1 polymer ?
#
loop_
_entity_poly.entity_id
_entity_poly.type
_entity_poly.pdbx_seq_one_letter_code
_entity_poly.pdbx_strand_id
1 'polypeptide(L)'
;MKNKTLLSTSLALMMALPMQAQMFFGKPKEVSDSAYLAQAQTPPMGWNSWNKFGCNVSEKLIMDMADKMVETGMKDAGYQYVVIDDCWQVERDSFGFIQADPDRFPHGMKYLADYIHSKGLKFGLYSCAGSYTCQGRPGSRGHQFQDALMYAKWGVDFLKYDWCSDEGQNAQAAYATMSDAIKESGRPMILSICEWGEHEPWKWGKGIGHLWRVTADIRDCYQCLFDWGGVGVLNVIDKMADLYLYAGPGHWNDA
;
A
#
# COMPACT_ATOMS: atom_id res chain seq x y z
N MET A 1 -39.88 -28.93 -26.89
CA MET A 1 -39.13 -28.13 -27.86
C MET A 1 -38.84 -26.77 -27.23
N LYS A 2 -37.54 -26.35 -27.27
CA LYS A 2 -37.04 -24.99 -27.02
C LYS A 2 -37.03 -24.48 -25.57
N ASN A 3 -35.88 -24.67 -24.91
CA ASN A 3 -35.25 -23.65 -24.07
C ASN A 3 -33.76 -24.01 -23.91
N LYS A 4 -32.98 -23.63 -24.89
CA LYS A 4 -31.50 -23.56 -24.82
C LYS A 4 -31.12 -22.24 -25.49
N THR A 5 -30.94 -21.17 -24.72
CA THR A 5 -30.18 -20.01 -25.14
C THR A 5 -30.25 -18.91 -24.03
N LEU A 6 -29.58 -19.11 -22.89
CA LEU A 6 -29.38 -18.03 -21.92
C LEU A 6 -28.11 -18.20 -21.05
N LEU A 7 -27.18 -19.08 -21.46
CA LEU A 7 -25.97 -19.33 -20.65
C LEU A 7 -24.66 -18.84 -21.28
N SER A 8 -24.70 -18.14 -22.44
CA SER A 8 -23.45 -17.77 -23.14
C SER A 8 -23.01 -16.31 -22.99
N THR A 9 -23.88 -15.45 -22.48
CA THR A 9 -23.56 -14.00 -22.41
C THR A 9 -22.85 -13.56 -21.12
N SER A 10 -23.02 -14.29 -20.01
CA SER A 10 -22.40 -13.91 -18.73
C SER A 10 -20.91 -14.28 -18.63
N LEU A 11 -20.47 -15.33 -19.35
CA LEU A 11 -19.07 -15.76 -19.32
C LEU A 11 -18.16 -14.88 -20.17
N ALA A 12 -18.70 -14.28 -21.24
CA ALA A 12 -17.95 -13.39 -22.12
C ALA A 12 -17.66 -12.00 -21.48
N LEU A 13 -18.52 -11.55 -20.54
CA LEU A 13 -18.36 -10.26 -19.89
C LEU A 13 -17.30 -10.28 -18.77
N MET A 14 -17.12 -11.43 -18.08
CA MET A 14 -16.09 -11.58 -17.04
C MET A 14 -14.66 -11.71 -17.59
N MET A 15 -14.49 -12.15 -18.85
CA MET A 15 -13.16 -12.21 -19.48
C MET A 15 -12.74 -10.92 -20.21
N ALA A 16 -13.66 -9.98 -20.42
CA ALA A 16 -13.39 -8.76 -21.18
C ALA A 16 -12.69 -7.65 -20.35
N LEU A 17 -12.89 -7.62 -19.03
CA LEU A 17 -12.28 -6.60 -18.15
C LEU A 17 -10.74 -6.69 -18.07
N PRO A 18 -10.13 -7.87 -17.88
CA PRO A 18 -8.66 -7.94 -17.90
C PRO A 18 -8.08 -7.69 -19.30
N MET A 19 -8.83 -8.00 -20.36
CA MET A 19 -8.36 -7.80 -21.74
C MET A 19 -8.38 -6.32 -22.14
N GLN A 20 -9.30 -5.50 -21.64
CA GLN A 20 -9.32 -4.05 -21.87
C GLN A 20 -8.16 -3.32 -21.16
N ALA A 21 -7.84 -3.70 -19.93
CA ALA A 21 -6.66 -3.18 -19.22
C ALA A 21 -5.37 -3.55 -19.95
N GLN A 22 -5.27 -4.74 -20.51
CA GLN A 22 -4.13 -5.17 -21.34
C GLN A 22 -4.00 -4.41 -22.67
N MET A 23 -5.11 -3.99 -23.29
CA MET A 23 -5.08 -3.16 -24.50
C MET A 23 -4.52 -1.77 -24.27
N PHE A 24 -4.76 -1.17 -23.11
CA PHE A 24 -4.28 0.18 -22.78
C PHE A 24 -2.79 0.22 -22.42
N PHE A 25 -2.23 -0.86 -21.89
CA PHE A 25 -0.93 -0.80 -21.24
C PHE A 25 0.10 -1.82 -21.75
N GLY A 26 -0.28 -2.75 -22.60
CA GLY A 26 0.52 -3.93 -22.92
C GLY A 26 0.57 -4.88 -21.69
N LYS A 27 1.02 -6.11 -21.88
CA LYS A 27 1.22 -7.05 -20.77
C LYS A 27 2.55 -6.72 -20.08
N PRO A 28 2.56 -6.26 -18.82
CA PRO A 28 3.82 -6.04 -18.12
C PRO A 28 4.56 -7.37 -17.94
N LYS A 29 5.88 -7.29 -17.81
CA LYS A 29 6.69 -8.46 -17.44
C LYS A 29 6.49 -8.68 -15.94
N GLU A 30 5.94 -9.83 -15.59
CA GLU A 30 5.70 -10.23 -14.20
C GLU A 30 7.00 -10.18 -13.36
N VAL A 31 6.89 -9.72 -12.13
CA VAL A 31 7.99 -9.76 -11.16
C VAL A 31 8.11 -11.18 -10.63
N SER A 32 9.29 -11.78 -10.73
CA SER A 32 9.51 -13.11 -10.14
C SER A 32 9.38 -13.07 -8.61
N ASP A 33 8.96 -14.17 -8.00
CA ASP A 33 8.91 -14.29 -6.55
C ASP A 33 10.25 -13.96 -5.88
N SER A 34 11.36 -14.37 -6.47
CA SER A 34 12.68 -14.05 -5.96
C SER A 34 12.98 -12.56 -5.98
N ALA A 35 12.59 -11.82 -7.01
CA ALA A 35 12.75 -10.37 -7.09
C ALA A 35 11.80 -9.63 -6.13
N TYR A 36 10.59 -10.14 -5.94
CA TYR A 36 9.64 -9.62 -4.97
C TYR A 36 10.16 -9.80 -3.55
N LEU A 37 10.54 -11.00 -3.17
CA LEU A 37 11.04 -11.34 -1.83
C LEU A 37 12.42 -10.74 -1.53
N ALA A 38 13.17 -10.31 -2.55
CA ALA A 38 14.44 -9.60 -2.36
C ALA A 38 14.27 -8.14 -1.89
N GLN A 39 13.03 -7.62 -1.84
CA GLN A 39 12.78 -6.30 -1.26
C GLN A 39 12.97 -6.32 0.26
N ALA A 40 13.12 -5.15 0.88
CA ALA A 40 13.18 -4.99 2.33
C ALA A 40 14.24 -5.89 3.03
N GLN A 41 15.44 -6.00 2.48
CA GLN A 41 16.53 -6.80 3.11
C GLN A 41 16.95 -6.25 4.48
N THR A 42 16.71 -4.96 4.73
CA THR A 42 16.73 -4.29 6.03
C THR A 42 15.35 -3.67 6.29
N PRO A 43 14.99 -3.38 7.56
CA PRO A 43 13.73 -2.68 7.83
C PRO A 43 13.62 -1.40 6.99
N PRO A 44 12.52 -1.20 6.22
CA PRO A 44 12.34 0.02 5.45
C PRO A 44 12.28 1.23 6.37
N MET A 45 13.12 2.21 6.13
CA MET A 45 13.15 3.48 6.89
C MET A 45 12.66 4.61 6.00
N GLY A 46 11.81 5.47 6.54
CA GLY A 46 11.25 6.58 5.77
C GLY A 46 10.40 7.52 6.60
N TRP A 47 9.71 8.39 5.91
CA TRP A 47 8.74 9.32 6.45
C TRP A 47 7.35 9.02 5.86
N ASN A 48 6.32 9.09 6.71
CA ASN A 48 4.92 8.94 6.34
C ASN A 48 4.14 10.19 6.78
N SER A 49 3.20 10.65 5.95
CA SER A 49 2.51 11.92 6.17
C SER A 49 1.46 11.90 7.29
N TRP A 50 1.00 10.71 7.73
CA TRP A 50 -0.22 10.60 8.54
C TRP A 50 -0.15 11.31 9.88
N ASN A 51 0.82 10.96 10.72
CA ASN A 51 0.82 11.39 12.12
C ASN A 51 0.90 12.91 12.31
N LYS A 52 1.51 13.63 11.36
CA LYS A 52 1.63 15.09 11.43
C LYS A 52 0.56 15.81 10.64
N PHE A 53 0.19 15.30 9.48
CA PHE A 53 -0.59 16.06 8.51
C PHE A 53 -1.99 15.48 8.26
N GLY A 54 -2.26 14.20 8.58
CA GLY A 54 -3.54 13.56 8.30
C GLY A 54 -3.91 13.75 6.83
N CYS A 55 -5.12 14.23 6.57
CA CYS A 55 -5.59 14.56 5.22
C CYS A 55 -5.08 15.91 4.68
N ASN A 56 -4.29 16.67 5.42
CA ASN A 56 -3.72 17.93 4.94
C ASN A 56 -2.43 17.67 4.16
N VAL A 57 -2.55 16.97 3.05
CA VAL A 57 -1.44 16.60 2.16
C VAL A 57 -1.58 17.28 0.80
N SER A 58 -0.46 17.60 0.18
CA SER A 58 -0.40 18.19 -1.16
C SER A 58 0.93 17.85 -1.84
N GLU A 59 0.96 17.94 -3.16
CA GLU A 59 2.17 17.76 -3.96
C GLU A 59 3.34 18.59 -3.43
N LYS A 60 3.09 19.89 -3.17
CA LYS A 60 4.11 20.79 -2.61
C LYS A 60 4.64 20.30 -1.27
N LEU A 61 3.78 19.90 -0.35
CA LEU A 61 4.20 19.39 0.96
C LEU A 61 5.13 18.18 0.82
N ILE A 62 4.76 17.25 -0.04
CA ILE A 62 5.54 16.01 -0.23
C ILE A 62 6.90 16.30 -0.88
N MET A 63 6.95 17.22 -1.85
CA MET A 63 8.20 17.67 -2.45
C MET A 63 9.10 18.36 -1.42
N ASP A 64 8.53 19.26 -0.61
CA ASP A 64 9.27 19.96 0.46
C ASP A 64 9.85 18.95 1.49
N MET A 65 9.09 17.89 1.84
CA MET A 65 9.57 16.84 2.75
C MET A 65 10.69 16.00 2.13
N ALA A 66 10.59 15.64 0.86
CA ALA A 66 11.66 14.95 0.15
C ALA A 66 12.95 15.78 0.14
N ASP A 67 12.84 17.09 -0.14
CA ASP A 67 13.99 18.01 -0.08
C ASP A 67 14.59 18.08 1.32
N LYS A 68 13.76 18.17 2.36
CA LYS A 68 14.23 18.20 3.76
C LYS A 68 14.91 16.90 4.18
N MET A 69 14.43 15.75 3.73
CA MET A 69 15.11 14.48 4.02
C MET A 69 16.53 14.42 3.44
N VAL A 70 16.74 15.05 2.28
CA VAL A 70 18.09 15.16 1.69
C VAL A 70 18.92 16.23 2.41
N GLU A 71 18.38 17.43 2.58
CA GLU A 71 19.09 18.58 3.19
C GLU A 71 19.55 18.31 4.63
N THR A 72 18.75 17.59 5.42
CA THR A 72 19.06 17.30 6.83
C THR A 72 19.92 16.06 7.04
N GLY A 73 20.29 15.35 5.96
CA GLY A 73 21.09 14.13 6.05
C GLY A 73 20.27 12.88 6.45
N MET A 74 18.96 12.95 6.56
CA MET A 74 18.11 11.77 6.85
C MET A 74 18.30 10.68 5.79
N LYS A 75 18.36 11.07 4.51
CA LYS A 75 18.63 10.13 3.42
C LYS A 75 19.95 9.37 3.64
N ASP A 76 21.02 10.07 3.98
CA ASP A 76 22.36 9.48 4.21
C ASP A 76 22.36 8.58 5.46
N ALA A 77 21.49 8.86 6.43
CA ALA A 77 21.24 8.01 7.59
C ALA A 77 20.37 6.78 7.28
N GLY A 78 19.89 6.62 6.03
CA GLY A 78 19.13 5.43 5.58
C GLY A 78 17.61 5.63 5.47
N TYR A 79 17.08 6.81 5.76
CA TYR A 79 15.65 7.12 5.56
C TYR A 79 15.39 7.37 4.08
N GLN A 80 14.90 6.36 3.38
CA GLN A 80 14.80 6.38 1.92
C GLN A 80 13.38 6.55 1.37
N TYR A 81 12.35 6.24 2.16
CA TYR A 81 10.97 6.24 1.68
C TYR A 81 10.23 7.52 2.06
N VAL A 82 9.54 8.12 1.08
CA VAL A 82 8.59 9.21 1.27
C VAL A 82 7.21 8.66 0.96
N VAL A 83 6.39 8.47 1.98
CA VAL A 83 5.09 7.80 1.86
C VAL A 83 3.96 8.80 2.07
N ILE A 84 3.08 8.92 1.09
CA ILE A 84 1.80 9.61 1.24
C ILE A 84 0.80 8.62 1.82
N ASP A 85 0.25 8.96 2.97
CA ASP A 85 -0.81 8.19 3.61
C ASP A 85 -2.19 8.50 3.00
N ASP A 86 -3.29 8.24 3.70
CA ASP A 86 -4.67 8.42 3.21
C ASP A 86 -4.96 9.84 2.68
N CYS A 87 -6.04 10.00 1.95
CA CYS A 87 -6.56 11.26 1.41
C CYS A 87 -5.82 11.83 0.18
N TRP A 88 -4.95 11.07 -0.48
CA TRP A 88 -4.36 11.52 -1.75
C TRP A 88 -5.30 11.31 -2.93
N GLN A 89 -6.22 10.35 -2.82
CA GLN A 89 -7.13 9.92 -3.89
C GLN A 89 -8.52 10.56 -3.77
N VAL A 90 -9.17 10.63 -4.93
CA VAL A 90 -10.60 10.92 -5.10
C VAL A 90 -11.31 9.73 -5.74
N GLU A 91 -12.53 9.93 -6.22
CA GLU A 91 -13.32 8.88 -6.86
C GLU A 91 -12.60 8.26 -8.06
N ARG A 92 -12.95 7.02 -8.37
CA ARG A 92 -12.47 6.32 -9.56
C ARG A 92 -13.10 6.92 -10.82
N ASP A 93 -12.36 6.87 -11.92
CA ASP A 93 -12.92 7.25 -13.21
C ASP A 93 -13.97 6.23 -13.75
N SER A 94 -14.56 6.52 -14.90
CA SER A 94 -15.58 5.66 -15.52
C SER A 94 -15.08 4.27 -15.92
N PHE A 95 -13.76 4.05 -15.92
CA PHE A 95 -13.11 2.76 -16.18
C PHE A 95 -12.67 2.05 -14.89
N GLY A 96 -12.93 2.66 -13.74
CA GLY A 96 -12.57 2.15 -12.42
C GLY A 96 -11.15 2.47 -11.96
N PHE A 97 -10.38 3.27 -12.70
CA PHE A 97 -9.03 3.65 -12.29
C PHE A 97 -9.07 4.69 -11.16
N ILE A 98 -8.29 4.46 -10.14
CA ILE A 98 -8.13 5.40 -9.02
C ILE A 98 -7.50 6.69 -9.51
N GLN A 99 -8.01 7.83 -9.03
CA GLN A 99 -7.53 9.15 -9.41
C GLN A 99 -6.90 9.87 -8.23
N ALA A 100 -5.80 10.57 -8.48
CA ALA A 100 -5.25 11.52 -7.52
C ALA A 100 -6.17 12.76 -7.43
N ASP A 101 -6.23 13.38 -6.26
CA ASP A 101 -6.94 14.65 -6.07
C ASP A 101 -6.27 15.74 -6.94
N PRO A 102 -6.94 16.28 -7.96
CA PRO A 102 -6.32 17.20 -8.92
C PRO A 102 -6.00 18.57 -8.30
N ASP A 103 -6.68 18.97 -7.23
CA ASP A 103 -6.42 20.23 -6.54
C ASP A 103 -5.18 20.14 -5.66
N ARG A 104 -4.93 18.98 -5.09
CA ARG A 104 -3.79 18.72 -4.19
C ARG A 104 -2.55 18.23 -4.92
N PHE A 105 -2.74 17.48 -6.00
CA PHE A 105 -1.69 16.85 -6.80
C PHE A 105 -1.88 17.17 -8.29
N PRO A 106 -1.75 18.45 -8.67
CA PRO A 106 -2.13 18.95 -10.01
C PRO A 106 -1.32 18.31 -11.16
N HIS A 107 -0.10 17.83 -10.88
CA HIS A 107 0.72 17.16 -11.90
C HIS A 107 0.61 15.62 -11.81
N GLY A 108 -0.15 15.10 -10.83
CA GLY A 108 -0.42 13.68 -10.62
C GLY A 108 0.74 12.89 -9.99
N MET A 109 0.45 11.63 -9.64
CA MET A 109 1.38 10.80 -8.86
C MET A 109 2.66 10.42 -9.61
N LYS A 110 2.59 10.30 -10.94
CA LYS A 110 3.80 9.99 -11.75
C LYS A 110 4.83 11.11 -11.65
N TYR A 111 4.39 12.36 -11.78
CA TYR A 111 5.28 13.53 -11.66
C TYR A 111 5.93 13.59 -10.28
N LEU A 112 5.13 13.38 -9.24
CA LEU A 112 5.62 13.40 -7.85
C LEU A 112 6.61 12.27 -7.57
N ALA A 113 6.32 11.06 -8.06
CA ALA A 113 7.25 9.93 -7.97
C ALA A 113 8.59 10.22 -8.67
N ASP A 114 8.55 10.78 -9.88
CA ASP A 114 9.76 11.14 -10.62
C ASP A 114 10.59 12.21 -9.88
N TYR A 115 9.91 13.18 -9.25
CA TYR A 115 10.58 14.19 -8.42
C TYR A 115 11.32 13.53 -7.25
N ILE A 116 10.62 12.67 -6.49
CA ILE A 116 11.19 11.96 -5.34
C ILE A 116 12.36 11.07 -5.77
N HIS A 117 12.23 10.34 -6.88
CA HIS A 117 13.30 9.54 -7.45
C HIS A 117 14.50 10.39 -7.88
N SER A 118 14.28 11.60 -8.40
CA SER A 118 15.36 12.52 -8.78
C SER A 118 16.23 12.94 -7.58
N LYS A 119 15.67 12.86 -6.36
CA LYS A 119 16.41 13.11 -5.10
C LYS A 119 17.12 11.84 -4.59
N GLY A 120 16.99 10.72 -5.30
CA GLY A 120 17.50 9.41 -4.88
C GLY A 120 16.74 8.81 -3.69
N LEU A 121 15.49 9.23 -3.50
CA LEU A 121 14.53 8.68 -2.55
C LEU A 121 13.56 7.73 -3.25
N LYS A 122 12.74 7.03 -2.50
CA LYS A 122 11.72 6.08 -2.96
C LYS A 122 10.33 6.59 -2.63
N PHE A 123 9.39 6.38 -3.54
CA PHE A 123 8.03 6.88 -3.43
C PHE A 123 7.08 5.81 -2.89
N GLY A 124 6.29 6.15 -1.87
CA GLY A 124 5.27 5.28 -1.31
C GLY A 124 3.88 5.89 -1.36
N LEU A 125 2.89 5.03 -1.48
CA LEU A 125 1.47 5.36 -1.39
C LEU A 125 0.75 4.52 -0.34
N TYR A 126 -0.46 4.94 -0.04
CA TYR A 126 -1.42 4.25 0.81
C TYR A 126 -2.63 3.79 -0.01
N SER A 127 -3.17 2.64 0.35
CA SER A 127 -4.49 2.19 -0.05
C SER A 127 -5.08 1.29 1.06
N CYS A 128 -6.24 0.69 0.80
CA CYS A 128 -6.93 -0.17 1.75
C CYS A 128 -7.43 -1.44 1.08
N ALA A 129 -7.40 -2.55 1.80
CA ALA A 129 -7.92 -3.83 1.34
C ALA A 129 -9.46 -3.87 1.27
N GLY A 130 -10.12 -3.00 2.03
CA GLY A 130 -11.56 -2.86 2.03
C GLY A 130 -12.10 -2.02 0.87
N SER A 131 -13.40 -1.80 0.88
CA SER A 131 -14.10 -0.97 -0.12
C SER A 131 -13.76 0.51 0.02
N TYR A 132 -13.50 0.95 1.25
CA TYR A 132 -13.12 2.33 1.57
C TYR A 132 -11.91 2.36 2.50
N THR A 133 -11.13 3.43 2.39
CA THR A 133 -10.05 3.74 3.33
C THR A 133 -10.60 4.20 4.68
N CYS A 134 -9.73 4.35 5.68
CA CYS A 134 -10.13 4.84 7.00
C CYS A 134 -10.73 6.27 6.98
N GLN A 135 -10.44 7.04 5.93
CA GLN A 135 -11.03 8.37 5.71
C GLN A 135 -12.12 8.37 4.62
N GLY A 136 -12.69 7.19 4.31
CA GLY A 136 -13.81 7.06 3.37
C GLY A 136 -13.44 7.32 1.90
N ARG A 137 -12.17 7.24 1.54
CA ARG A 137 -11.74 7.29 0.14
C ARG A 137 -11.89 5.91 -0.50
N PRO A 138 -11.95 5.80 -1.84
CA PRO A 138 -12.02 4.49 -2.49
C PRO A 138 -10.84 3.59 -2.08
N GLY A 139 -11.15 2.40 -1.55
CA GLY A 139 -10.19 1.33 -1.33
C GLY A 139 -9.98 0.47 -2.57
N SER A 140 -9.14 -0.56 -2.46
CA SER A 140 -8.76 -1.41 -3.60
C SER A 140 -9.59 -2.68 -3.75
N ARG A 141 -10.56 -2.94 -2.88
CA ARG A 141 -11.38 -4.16 -2.96
C ARG A 141 -12.04 -4.30 -4.33
N GLY A 142 -11.76 -5.41 -5.02
CA GLY A 142 -12.23 -5.66 -6.39
C GLY A 142 -11.46 -4.93 -7.50
N HIS A 143 -10.46 -4.11 -7.14
CA HIS A 143 -9.63 -3.33 -8.06
C HIS A 143 -8.11 -3.57 -7.89
N GLN A 144 -7.71 -4.57 -7.10
CA GLN A 144 -6.31 -4.79 -6.70
C GLN A 144 -5.34 -4.80 -7.89
N PHE A 145 -5.66 -5.56 -8.93
CA PHE A 145 -4.82 -5.68 -10.14
C PHE A 145 -4.77 -4.37 -10.93
N GLN A 146 -5.90 -3.67 -11.03
CA GLN A 146 -5.98 -2.39 -11.71
C GLN A 146 -5.19 -1.32 -10.97
N ASP A 147 -5.31 -1.27 -9.66
CA ASP A 147 -4.61 -0.32 -8.79
C ASP A 147 -3.10 -0.60 -8.79
N ALA A 148 -2.68 -1.85 -8.60
CA ALA A 148 -1.27 -2.22 -8.64
C ALA A 148 -0.61 -1.87 -9.98
N LEU A 149 -1.33 -2.06 -11.09
CA LEU A 149 -0.85 -1.65 -12.41
C LEU A 149 -0.67 -0.13 -12.52
N MET A 150 -1.60 0.66 -11.94
CA MET A 150 -1.47 2.12 -11.90
C MET A 150 -0.33 2.56 -11.00
N TYR A 151 -0.18 1.95 -9.81
CA TYR A 151 0.94 2.24 -8.91
C TYR A 151 2.28 1.93 -9.57
N ALA A 152 2.39 0.81 -10.28
CA ALA A 152 3.59 0.46 -11.05
C ALA A 152 3.92 1.52 -12.12
N LYS A 153 2.90 1.99 -12.85
CA LYS A 153 3.06 3.05 -13.86
C LYS A 153 3.48 4.39 -13.28
N TRP A 154 2.99 4.72 -12.11
CA TRP A 154 3.41 5.94 -11.39
C TRP A 154 4.80 5.82 -10.80
N GLY A 155 5.34 4.60 -10.67
CA GLY A 155 6.67 4.38 -10.11
C GLY A 155 6.66 4.22 -8.59
N VAL A 156 5.56 3.72 -8.01
CA VAL A 156 5.47 3.44 -6.57
C VAL A 156 6.45 2.33 -6.18
N ASP A 157 7.17 2.52 -5.07
CA ASP A 157 8.14 1.58 -4.50
C ASP A 157 7.64 0.93 -3.21
N PHE A 158 6.65 1.53 -2.55
CA PHE A 158 6.13 1.10 -1.26
C PHE A 158 4.62 1.32 -1.21
N LEU A 159 3.86 0.30 -0.82
CA LEU A 159 2.42 0.37 -0.62
C LEU A 159 2.09 0.05 0.85
N LYS A 160 1.61 1.05 1.61
CA LYS A 160 0.91 0.80 2.87
C LYS A 160 -0.51 0.37 2.52
N TYR A 161 -0.89 -0.82 2.95
CA TYR A 161 -2.18 -1.43 2.59
C TYR A 161 -2.98 -1.70 3.85
N ASP A 162 -3.96 -0.85 4.11
CA ASP A 162 -4.74 -0.80 5.34
C ASP A 162 -5.93 -1.76 5.35
N TRP A 163 -6.68 -1.80 6.45
CA TRP A 163 -7.72 -2.81 6.71
C TRP A 163 -9.11 -2.23 6.98
N CYS A 164 -9.33 -0.90 6.89
CA CYS A 164 -10.63 -0.27 7.10
C CYS A 164 -11.67 -0.79 6.08
N SER A 165 -12.94 -0.84 6.50
CA SER A 165 -14.07 -1.29 5.64
C SER A 165 -13.81 -2.65 4.97
N ASP A 166 -13.29 -3.59 5.73
CA ASP A 166 -12.92 -4.94 5.30
C ASP A 166 -14.14 -5.81 4.95
N GLU A 167 -15.30 -5.51 5.56
CA GLU A 167 -16.59 -6.19 5.33
C GLU A 167 -16.50 -7.71 5.50
N GLY A 168 -15.71 -8.14 6.50
CA GLY A 168 -15.56 -9.55 6.87
C GLY A 168 -14.74 -10.38 5.90
N GLN A 169 -13.86 -9.77 5.12
CA GLN A 169 -12.90 -10.50 4.28
C GLN A 169 -11.95 -11.36 5.13
N ASN A 170 -11.42 -12.42 4.52
CA ASN A 170 -10.28 -13.11 5.08
C ASN A 170 -9.01 -12.26 4.83
N ALA A 171 -8.34 -11.82 5.90
CA ALA A 171 -7.19 -10.92 5.84
C ALA A 171 -6.06 -11.52 4.98
N GLN A 172 -5.64 -12.74 5.25
CA GLN A 172 -4.56 -13.39 4.49
C GLN A 172 -4.87 -13.45 2.98
N ALA A 173 -6.11 -13.79 2.61
CA ALA A 173 -6.51 -13.86 1.20
C ALA A 173 -6.54 -12.47 0.53
N ALA A 174 -7.01 -11.43 1.23
CA ALA A 174 -7.05 -10.06 0.72
C ALA A 174 -5.64 -9.52 0.45
N TYR A 175 -4.71 -9.70 1.39
CA TYR A 175 -3.30 -9.29 1.22
C TYR A 175 -2.57 -10.14 0.18
N ALA A 176 -2.83 -11.45 0.09
CA ALA A 176 -2.29 -12.31 -0.96
C ALA A 176 -2.72 -11.83 -2.35
N THR A 177 -3.99 -11.43 -2.50
CA THR A 177 -4.50 -10.89 -3.77
C THR A 177 -3.76 -9.62 -4.19
N MET A 178 -3.47 -8.69 -3.26
CA MET A 178 -2.68 -7.49 -3.57
C MET A 178 -1.22 -7.85 -3.86
N SER A 179 -0.63 -8.80 -3.15
CA SER A 179 0.71 -9.32 -3.42
C SER A 179 0.85 -9.85 -4.85
N ASP A 180 -0.11 -10.67 -5.29
CA ASP A 180 -0.15 -11.21 -6.65
C ASP A 180 -0.35 -10.09 -7.68
N ALA A 181 -1.23 -9.12 -7.39
CA ALA A 181 -1.45 -7.95 -8.24
C ALA A 181 -0.16 -7.12 -8.41
N ILE A 182 0.62 -6.92 -7.34
CA ILE A 182 1.93 -6.24 -7.40
C ILE A 182 2.89 -7.02 -8.30
N LYS A 183 3.00 -8.33 -8.12
CA LYS A 183 3.88 -9.17 -8.98
C LYS A 183 3.48 -9.08 -10.44
N GLU A 184 2.19 -9.18 -10.76
CA GLU A 184 1.69 -9.06 -12.13
C GLU A 184 1.82 -7.65 -12.72
N SER A 185 1.91 -6.61 -11.89
CA SER A 185 2.10 -5.23 -12.36
C SER A 185 3.43 -4.97 -13.05
N GLY A 186 4.40 -5.87 -12.87
CA GLY A 186 5.74 -5.78 -13.46
C GLY A 186 6.72 -4.87 -12.72
N ARG A 187 6.32 -4.28 -11.57
CA ARG A 187 7.19 -3.47 -10.71
C ARG A 187 7.24 -4.06 -9.30
N PRO A 188 8.43 -4.39 -8.77
CA PRO A 188 8.54 -4.80 -7.37
C PRO A 188 8.23 -3.62 -6.45
N MET A 189 7.24 -3.78 -5.59
CA MET A 189 6.87 -2.80 -4.55
C MET A 189 6.92 -3.48 -3.19
N ILE A 190 7.40 -2.79 -2.17
CA ILE A 190 7.24 -3.25 -0.79
C ILE A 190 5.75 -3.20 -0.45
N LEU A 191 5.19 -4.30 0.03
CA LEU A 191 3.84 -4.35 0.58
C LEU A 191 3.92 -4.34 2.10
N SER A 192 3.37 -3.29 2.71
CA SER A 192 3.19 -3.13 4.15
C SER A 192 1.79 -3.55 4.53
N ILE A 193 1.67 -4.64 5.27
CA ILE A 193 0.42 -5.20 5.79
C ILE A 193 0.01 -4.38 7.01
N CYS A 194 -1.12 -3.69 6.95
CA CYS A 194 -1.59 -2.79 7.99
C CYS A 194 -2.98 -3.20 8.50
N GLU A 195 -3.09 -4.42 9.04
CA GLU A 195 -4.34 -4.93 9.67
C GLU A 195 -4.26 -4.90 11.20
N TRP A 196 -3.38 -4.07 11.74
CA TRP A 196 -3.22 -3.71 13.16
C TRP A 196 -2.91 -4.89 14.10
N GLY A 197 -2.49 -6.03 13.57
CA GLY A 197 -2.18 -7.25 14.33
C GLY A 197 -3.42 -8.07 14.72
N GLU A 198 -4.60 -7.74 14.21
CA GLU A 198 -5.87 -8.39 14.57
C GLU A 198 -5.95 -9.85 14.14
N HIS A 199 -5.33 -10.18 13.01
CA HIS A 199 -5.33 -11.54 12.45
C HIS A 199 -3.95 -12.20 12.50
N GLU A 200 -3.07 -11.72 13.40
CA GLU A 200 -1.73 -12.27 13.61
C GLU A 200 -0.89 -12.35 12.32
N PRO A 201 -0.67 -11.22 11.59
CA PRO A 201 -0.03 -11.20 10.27
C PRO A 201 1.39 -11.76 10.28
N TRP A 202 2.07 -11.78 11.42
CA TRP A 202 3.37 -12.42 11.57
C TRP A 202 3.34 -13.92 11.30
N LYS A 203 2.20 -14.60 11.45
CA LYS A 203 2.07 -16.04 11.19
C LYS A 203 1.93 -16.40 9.71
N TRP A 204 1.40 -15.49 8.90
CA TRP A 204 1.07 -15.75 7.49
C TRP A 204 1.65 -14.71 6.51
N GLY A 205 2.10 -13.55 6.98
CA GLY A 205 2.52 -12.43 6.12
C GLY A 205 3.81 -12.69 5.35
N LYS A 206 4.68 -13.59 5.86
CA LYS A 206 5.92 -13.95 5.17
C LYS A 206 5.63 -14.55 3.79
N GLY A 207 6.22 -13.96 2.75
CA GLY A 207 5.98 -14.35 1.36
C GLY A 207 4.79 -13.64 0.71
N ILE A 208 3.92 -12.98 1.50
CA ILE A 208 2.83 -12.13 1.03
C ILE A 208 3.26 -10.67 1.06
N GLY A 209 3.69 -10.16 2.22
CA GLY A 209 4.19 -8.80 2.38
C GLY A 209 5.61 -8.79 2.94
N HIS A 210 6.14 -7.58 3.16
CA HIS A 210 7.53 -7.35 3.58
C HIS A 210 7.63 -6.78 4.99
N LEU A 211 6.56 -6.20 5.49
CA LEU A 211 6.41 -5.81 6.88
C LEU A 211 4.93 -5.87 7.25
N TRP A 212 4.65 -5.96 8.55
CA TRP A 212 3.28 -6.04 9.05
C TRP A 212 3.15 -5.37 10.41
N ARG A 213 2.08 -4.60 10.55
CA ARG A 213 1.69 -4.00 11.81
C ARG A 213 1.35 -5.08 12.83
N VAL A 214 1.87 -4.93 14.03
CA VAL A 214 1.63 -5.87 15.14
C VAL A 214 0.66 -5.31 16.18
N THR A 215 0.37 -4.00 16.10
CA THR A 215 -0.56 -3.28 16.97
C THR A 215 -1.36 -2.26 16.17
N ALA A 216 -2.38 -1.67 16.81
CA ALA A 216 -3.01 -0.44 16.34
C ALA A 216 -2.00 0.74 16.35
N ASP A 217 -2.47 1.94 15.96
CA ASP A 217 -1.60 3.11 15.77
C ASP A 217 -0.89 3.53 17.05
N ILE A 218 0.44 3.70 16.94
CA ILE A 218 1.24 4.26 18.02
C ILE A 218 0.92 5.73 18.26
N ARG A 219 0.90 6.12 19.52
CA ARG A 219 0.67 7.48 19.97
C ARG A 219 1.83 8.01 20.80
N ASP A 220 1.97 9.34 20.82
CA ASP A 220 2.97 10.05 21.61
C ASP A 220 2.63 9.98 23.11
N CYS A 221 2.74 8.78 23.67
CA CYS A 221 2.61 8.51 25.09
C CYS A 221 3.44 7.27 25.45
N TYR A 222 3.95 7.24 26.67
CA TYR A 222 4.80 6.16 27.14
C TYR A 222 4.02 4.85 27.28
N GLN A 223 2.91 4.87 28.02
CA GLN A 223 2.02 3.73 28.22
C GLN A 223 0.57 4.22 28.26
N CYS A 224 -0.19 3.89 27.26
CA CYS A 224 -1.59 4.26 27.14
C CYS A 224 -2.32 3.32 26.18
N LEU A 225 -3.63 3.20 26.41
CA LEU A 225 -4.58 2.54 25.52
C LEU A 225 -5.72 3.53 25.26
N PHE A 226 -6.12 3.67 24.04
CA PHE A 226 -7.25 4.50 23.63
C PHE A 226 -8.42 3.62 23.23
N ASP A 227 -9.66 4.10 23.44
CA ASP A 227 -10.89 3.35 23.15
C ASP A 227 -10.98 2.89 21.68
N TRP A 228 -10.37 3.65 20.77
CA TRP A 228 -10.30 3.30 19.33
C TRP A 228 -9.12 2.40 18.98
N GLY A 229 -8.39 1.87 19.97
CA GLY A 229 -7.29 0.92 19.77
C GLY A 229 -5.88 1.51 19.76
N GLY A 230 -5.69 2.85 19.73
CA GLY A 230 -4.36 3.46 19.75
C GLY A 230 -3.55 3.10 21.01
N VAL A 231 -2.23 2.94 20.86
CA VAL A 231 -1.35 2.40 21.90
C VAL A 231 -0.12 3.27 22.13
N GLY A 232 0.46 3.17 23.34
CA GLY A 232 1.73 3.83 23.69
C GLY A 232 2.96 3.00 23.32
N VAL A 233 4.12 3.65 23.41
CA VAL A 233 5.43 3.04 23.04
C VAL A 233 5.69 1.74 23.80
N LEU A 234 5.45 1.71 25.12
CA LEU A 234 5.71 0.51 25.93
C LEU A 234 4.79 -0.67 25.53
N ASN A 235 3.52 -0.36 25.19
CA ASN A 235 2.59 -1.39 24.72
C ASN A 235 3.08 -2.06 23.42
N VAL A 236 3.67 -1.28 22.51
CA VAL A 236 4.26 -1.79 21.26
C VAL A 236 5.48 -2.66 21.58
N ILE A 237 6.40 -2.17 22.43
CA ILE A 237 7.61 -2.91 22.81
C ILE A 237 7.25 -4.26 23.44
N ASP A 238 6.32 -4.27 24.40
CA ASP A 238 5.87 -5.50 25.06
C ASP A 238 5.26 -6.49 24.05
N LYS A 239 4.44 -5.99 23.11
CA LYS A 239 3.85 -6.83 22.07
C LYS A 239 4.89 -7.40 21.12
N MET A 240 5.89 -6.60 20.74
CA MET A 240 6.93 -7.02 19.80
C MET A 240 7.97 -7.97 20.42
N ALA A 241 8.14 -7.95 21.74
CA ALA A 241 9.17 -8.73 22.43
C ALA A 241 9.11 -10.23 22.10
N ASP A 242 7.90 -10.79 21.97
CA ASP A 242 7.71 -12.22 21.66
C ASP A 242 7.67 -12.52 20.15
N LEU A 243 7.69 -11.47 19.31
CA LEU A 243 7.53 -11.59 17.85
C LEU A 243 8.86 -11.55 17.08
N TYR A 244 9.99 -11.41 17.75
CA TYR A 244 11.30 -11.28 17.11
C TYR A 244 11.65 -12.45 16.16
N LEU A 245 11.14 -13.64 16.44
CA LEU A 245 11.37 -14.84 15.61
C LEU A 245 10.68 -14.77 14.24
N TYR A 246 9.72 -13.87 14.07
CA TYR A 246 9.00 -13.69 12.82
C TYR A 246 9.63 -12.63 11.92
N ALA A 247 10.63 -11.88 12.43
CA ALA A 247 11.31 -10.83 11.68
C ALA A 247 12.63 -11.33 11.10
N GLY A 248 12.98 -10.83 9.91
CA GLY A 248 14.24 -11.13 9.24
C GLY A 248 14.32 -10.49 7.86
N PRO A 249 15.42 -10.69 7.12
CA PRO A 249 15.56 -10.11 5.78
C PRO A 249 14.37 -10.42 4.88
N GLY A 250 13.79 -9.36 4.32
CA GLY A 250 12.61 -9.43 3.46
C GLY A 250 11.26 -9.47 4.19
N HIS A 251 11.24 -9.51 5.54
CA HIS A 251 9.99 -9.56 6.31
C HIS A 251 10.18 -9.06 7.74
N TRP A 252 9.45 -8.02 8.16
CA TRP A 252 9.69 -7.30 9.40
C TRP A 252 8.40 -7.07 10.20
N ASN A 253 8.50 -7.16 11.54
CA ASN A 253 7.47 -6.63 12.41
C ASN A 253 7.52 -5.09 12.36
N ASP A 254 6.35 -4.46 12.35
CA ASP A 254 6.17 -3.02 12.32
C ASP A 254 5.28 -2.57 13.50
N ALA A 255 5.53 -1.35 14.02
CA ALA A 255 4.86 -0.81 15.20
C ALA A 255 3.57 -0.05 14.85
#